data_2fcc09dbc2fc6fe10333effdb3972b98
#
_entry.id   2fcc09dbc2fc6fe10333effdb3972b98
#
_cell.length_a   1.000
_cell.length_b   1.000
_cell.length_c   1.000
_cell.angle_alpha   90.00
_cell.angle_beta   90.00
_cell.angle_gamma   90.00
#
_symmetry.space_group_name_H-M   'P 1'
#
loop_
_entity.id
_entity.type
_entity.pdbx_description
1 polymer ?
#
loop_
_entity_poly.entity_id
_entity_poly.type
_entity_poly.pdbx_seq_one_letter_code
_entity_poly.pdbx_strand_id
1 'polypeptide(L)'
;NIENASYSPTNCAERTALFAAAAQNPETPVTTIAIAARNDQGLLATPVTPCGTCRQAMIETEARYGRPLRILLFGTSCVYVIEGISQLMPLSFSDCQL
;
A
#
# COMPACT_ATOMS: atom_id res chain seq x y z
N ASN A 1 -5.83 6.60 7.97
CA ASN A 1 -6.90 5.60 7.79
C ASN A 1 -8.26 6.18 8.18
N ILE A 2 -9.32 5.60 7.64
CA ILE A 2 -10.70 5.99 7.91
C ILE A 2 -11.41 4.79 8.53
N GLU A 3 -11.89 4.97 9.76
CA GLU A 3 -12.64 3.94 10.46
C GLU A 3 -14.14 4.17 10.31
N ASN A 4 -14.90 3.07 10.26
CA ASN A 4 -16.35 3.11 10.14
C ASN A 4 -16.94 1.93 10.91
N ALA A 5 -18.08 2.16 11.57
CA ALA A 5 -18.77 1.09 12.29
C ALA A 5 -19.24 -0.01 11.33
N SER A 6 -19.57 0.34 10.10
CA SER A 6 -19.73 -0.62 9.00
C SER A 6 -18.37 -0.87 8.39
N TYR A 7 -17.84 -2.05 8.49
CA TYR A 7 -16.44 -2.35 8.12
C TYR A 7 -16.15 -2.13 6.64
N SER A 8 -17.11 -2.34 5.77
CA SER A 8 -16.90 -2.20 4.33
C SER A 8 -16.42 -0.80 3.91
N PRO A 9 -16.96 0.33 4.45
CA PRO A 9 -16.43 1.66 4.13
C PRO A 9 -15.11 2.01 4.81
N THR A 10 -14.63 1.19 5.75
CA THR A 10 -13.33 1.42 6.39
C THR A 10 -12.23 1.42 5.34
N ASN A 11 -11.30 2.37 5.43
CA ASN A 11 -10.21 2.50 4.47
C ASN A 11 -8.87 2.64 5.18
N CYS A 12 -7.92 1.78 4.83
CA CYS A 12 -6.57 1.86 5.37
C CYS A 12 -5.85 3.11 4.87
N ALA A 13 -4.86 3.57 5.63
CA ALA A 13 -4.07 4.76 5.28
C ALA A 13 -3.41 4.60 3.90
N GLU A 14 -2.94 3.39 3.58
CA GLU A 14 -2.29 3.08 2.31
C GLU A 14 -3.23 3.35 1.12
N ARG A 15 -4.47 2.87 1.20
CA ARG A 15 -5.45 3.11 0.13
C ARG A 15 -5.88 4.56 0.08
N THR A 16 -6.02 5.21 1.23
CA THR A 16 -6.31 6.64 1.28
C THR A 16 -5.23 7.44 0.55
N ALA A 17 -3.96 7.13 0.79
CA ALA A 17 -2.85 7.81 0.15
C ALA A 17 -2.80 7.54 -1.36
N LEU A 18 -2.94 6.27 -1.76
CA LEU A 18 -2.90 5.88 -3.18
C LEU A 18 -4.05 6.50 -3.97
N PHE A 19 -5.25 6.47 -3.41
CA PHE A 19 -6.44 7.00 -4.08
C PHE A 19 -6.38 8.53 -4.17
N ALA A 20 -5.89 9.21 -3.12
CA ALA A 20 -5.71 10.65 -3.15
C ALA A 20 -4.67 11.07 -4.20
N ALA A 21 -3.56 10.36 -4.27
CA ALA A 21 -2.53 10.63 -5.27
C ALA A 21 -3.08 10.45 -6.69
N ALA A 22 -3.83 9.38 -6.94
CA ALA A 22 -4.44 9.12 -8.24
C ALA A 22 -5.46 10.19 -8.62
N ALA A 23 -6.25 10.67 -7.64
CA ALA A 23 -7.27 11.68 -7.89
C ALA A 23 -6.67 13.06 -8.17
N GLN A 24 -5.60 13.42 -7.44
CA GLN A 24 -4.99 14.75 -7.55
C GLN A 24 -4.04 14.88 -8.73
N ASN A 25 -3.30 13.81 -9.05
CA ASN A 25 -2.28 13.84 -10.08
C ASN A 25 -2.33 12.55 -10.91
N PRO A 26 -3.42 12.30 -11.66
CA PRO A 26 -3.60 11.02 -12.34
C PRO A 26 -2.53 10.70 -13.38
N GLU A 27 -1.88 11.73 -13.93
CA GLU A 27 -0.85 11.56 -14.96
C GLU A 27 0.55 11.33 -14.36
N THR A 28 0.72 11.53 -13.06
CA THR A 28 2.02 11.39 -12.39
C THR A 28 2.11 10.00 -11.77
N PRO A 29 3.06 9.16 -12.20
CA PRO A 29 3.21 7.83 -11.62
C PRO A 29 3.52 7.88 -10.12
N VAL A 30 2.86 7.01 -9.36
CA VAL A 30 3.24 6.76 -7.98
C VAL A 30 4.45 5.82 -8.01
N THR A 31 5.56 6.26 -7.44
CA THR A 31 6.82 5.49 -7.47
C THR A 31 7.13 4.79 -6.17
N THR A 32 6.72 5.37 -5.05
CA THR A 32 7.11 4.88 -3.72
C THR A 32 5.97 5.13 -2.73
N ILE A 33 5.74 4.13 -1.88
CA ILE A 33 4.85 4.28 -0.73
C ILE A 33 5.61 3.89 0.53
N ALA A 34 5.52 4.72 1.57
CA ALA A 34 6.12 4.44 2.87
C ALA A 34 5.01 4.21 3.88
N ILE A 35 5.14 3.13 4.66
CA ILE A 35 4.13 2.69 5.60
C ILE A 35 4.76 2.57 6.98
N ALA A 36 4.12 3.18 7.99
CA ALA A 36 4.50 3.05 9.38
C ALA A 36 3.24 2.77 10.19
N ALA A 37 3.39 2.03 11.28
CA ALA A 37 2.29 1.73 12.18
C ALA A 37 2.68 2.08 13.62
N ARG A 38 1.68 2.41 14.41
CA ARG A 38 1.87 2.70 15.82
C ARG A 38 0.74 2.10 16.64
N ASN A 39 1.01 1.91 17.92
CA ASN A 39 0.00 1.62 18.94
C ASN A 39 0.04 2.72 20.02
N ASP A 40 -0.64 2.49 21.14
CA ASP A 40 -0.70 3.45 22.25
C ASP A 40 0.68 3.76 22.86
N GLN A 41 1.66 2.90 22.63
CA GLN A 41 3.02 3.04 23.16
C GLN A 41 3.98 3.69 22.16
N GLY A 42 3.53 4.02 20.97
CA GLY A 42 4.33 4.67 19.95
C GLY A 42 4.51 3.84 18.68
N LEU A 43 5.50 4.20 17.87
CA LEU A 43 5.81 3.49 16.64
C LEU A 43 6.27 2.05 16.92
N LEU A 44 5.85 1.12 16.08
CA LEU A 44 6.21 -0.29 16.24
C LEU A 44 7.67 -0.52 15.85
N ALA A 45 8.33 -1.43 16.58
CA ALA A 45 9.73 -1.77 16.31
C ALA A 45 9.86 -2.57 15.00
N THR A 46 8.98 -3.54 14.79
CA THR A 46 9.00 -4.40 13.60
C THR A 46 8.08 -3.79 12.53
N PRO A 47 8.54 -3.70 11.28
CA PRO A 47 7.69 -3.21 10.19
C PRO A 47 6.41 -4.03 10.04
N VAL A 48 5.30 -3.33 9.73
CA VAL A 48 4.00 -3.94 9.49
C VAL A 48 3.75 -3.96 8.00
N THR A 49 3.28 -5.10 7.48
CA THR A 49 2.97 -5.24 6.07
C THR A 49 1.54 -4.78 5.79
N PRO A 50 1.26 -4.30 4.56
CA PRO A 50 -0.10 -3.88 4.20
C PRO A 50 -1.06 -5.06 4.16
N CYS A 51 -2.34 -4.81 4.44
CA CYS A 51 -3.38 -5.83 4.34
C CYS A 51 -3.61 -6.26 2.89
N GLY A 52 -4.34 -7.37 2.70
CA GLY A 52 -4.59 -7.90 1.35
C GLY A 52 -5.30 -6.93 0.42
N THR A 53 -6.28 -6.18 0.94
CA THR A 53 -7.00 -5.20 0.13
C THR A 53 -6.08 -4.06 -0.34
N CYS A 54 -5.16 -3.62 0.53
CA CYS A 54 -4.18 -2.61 0.15
C CYS A 54 -3.18 -3.15 -0.86
N ARG A 55 -2.79 -4.43 -0.74
CA ARG A 55 -1.92 -5.08 -1.72
C ARG A 55 -2.57 -5.15 -3.09
N GLN A 56 -3.87 -5.43 -3.15
CA GLN A 56 -4.62 -5.41 -4.40
C GLN A 56 -4.63 -4.00 -5.03
N ALA A 57 -4.81 -2.96 -4.22
CA ALA A 57 -4.74 -1.59 -4.71
C ALA A 57 -3.34 -1.24 -5.24
N MET A 58 -2.29 -1.79 -4.64
CA MET A 58 -0.92 -1.60 -5.11
C MET A 58 -0.67 -2.31 -6.44
N ILE A 59 -1.29 -3.48 -6.66
CA ILE A 59 -1.24 -4.17 -7.96
C ILE A 59 -1.84 -3.28 -9.05
N GLU A 60 -2.99 -2.68 -8.79
CA GLU A 60 -3.64 -1.77 -9.74
C GLU A 60 -2.77 -0.53 -10.01
N THR A 61 -2.12 0.00 -8.98
CA THR A 61 -1.22 1.15 -9.12
C THR A 61 -0.05 0.81 -10.04
N GLU A 62 0.56 -0.36 -9.89
CA GLU A 62 1.63 -0.80 -10.78
C GLU A 62 1.13 -1.01 -12.21
N ALA A 63 -0.02 -1.63 -12.37
CA ALA A 63 -0.61 -1.86 -13.69
C ALA A 63 -0.93 -0.54 -14.40
N ARG A 64 -1.48 0.43 -13.67
CA ARG A 64 -1.85 1.74 -14.21
C ARG A 64 -0.65 2.49 -14.78
N TYR A 65 0.48 2.46 -14.08
CA TYR A 65 1.66 3.23 -14.46
C TYR A 65 2.74 2.40 -15.16
N GLY A 66 2.53 1.09 -15.27
CA GLY A 66 3.45 0.20 -15.99
C GLY A 66 4.84 0.10 -15.37
N ARG A 67 4.94 0.21 -14.04
CA ARG A 67 6.22 0.15 -13.35
C ARG A 67 6.06 -0.40 -11.93
N PRO A 68 7.11 -1.06 -11.38
CA PRO A 68 7.07 -1.54 -10.00
C PRO A 68 6.96 -0.39 -9.00
N LEU A 69 6.22 -0.66 -7.91
CA LEU A 69 6.06 0.26 -6.80
C LEU A 69 7.10 -0.09 -5.74
N ARG A 70 7.86 0.91 -5.31
CA ARG A 70 8.79 0.74 -4.20
C ARG A 70 8.01 0.89 -2.89
N ILE A 71 8.10 -0.11 -2.03
CA ILE A 71 7.35 -0.16 -0.77
C ILE A 71 8.35 -0.14 0.37
N LEU A 72 8.25 0.90 1.21
CA LEU A 72 9.11 1.05 2.39
C LEU A 72 8.25 0.76 3.62
N LEU A 73 8.57 -0.31 4.33
CA LEU A 73 7.87 -0.70 5.55
C LEU A 73 8.75 -0.30 6.73
N PHE A 74 8.33 0.73 7.44
CA PHE A 74 9.11 1.33 8.51
C PHE A 74 8.83 0.66 9.85
N GLY A 75 9.92 0.28 10.54
CA GLY A 75 9.91 -0.07 11.95
C GLY A 75 11.05 0.66 12.62
N THR A 76 10.97 0.87 13.93
CA THR A 76 12.04 1.59 14.64
C THR A 76 13.35 0.79 14.71
N SER A 77 13.27 -0.55 14.58
CA SER A 77 14.47 -1.41 14.58
C SER A 77 15.04 -1.66 13.19
N CYS A 78 14.23 -1.55 12.13
CA CYS A 78 14.67 -1.78 10.76
C CYS A 78 13.63 -1.28 9.77
N VAL A 79 14.01 -1.17 8.50
CA VAL A 79 13.12 -0.82 7.40
C VAL A 79 13.20 -1.94 6.36
N TYR A 80 12.05 -2.45 5.93
CA TYR A 80 12.00 -3.38 4.80
C TYR A 80 11.81 -2.57 3.52
N VAL A 81 12.68 -2.80 2.56
CA VAL A 81 12.60 -2.18 1.23
C VAL A 81 12.17 -3.26 0.25
N ILE A 82 10.99 -3.07 -0.36
CA ILE A 82 10.40 -4.05 -1.27
C ILE A 82 10.25 -3.40 -2.63
N GLU A 83 10.86 -3.99 -3.65
CA GLU A 83 10.81 -3.50 -5.01
C GLU A 83 9.79 -4.30 -5.79
N GLY A 84 8.55 -3.79 -5.80
CA GLY A 84 7.44 -4.41 -6.51
C GLY A 84 6.51 -5.21 -5.61
N ILE A 85 5.22 -5.06 -5.85
CA ILE A 85 4.17 -5.71 -5.03
C ILE A 85 4.16 -7.23 -5.20
N SER A 86 4.75 -7.76 -6.28
CA SER A 86 4.79 -9.19 -6.50
C SER A 86 5.47 -9.97 -5.38
N GLN A 87 6.38 -9.32 -4.65
CA GLN A 87 7.06 -9.96 -3.51
C GLN A 87 6.12 -10.13 -2.30
N LEU A 88 5.06 -9.34 -2.22
CA LEU A 88 4.06 -9.41 -1.15
C LEU A 88 2.78 -10.11 -1.60
N MET A 89 2.61 -10.35 -2.88
CA MET A 89 1.40 -10.96 -3.43
C MET A 89 1.72 -11.75 -4.71
N PRO A 90 2.38 -12.90 -4.56
CA PRO A 90 2.64 -13.77 -5.71
C PRO A 90 1.33 -14.37 -6.23
N LEU A 91 1.28 -14.69 -7.52
CA LEU A 91 0.09 -15.25 -8.19
C LEU A 91 -1.14 -14.38 -7.95
N SER A 92 -0.97 -13.08 -8.13
CA SER A 92 -2.02 -12.10 -7.83
C SER A 92 -3.08 -12.06 -8.94
N PHE A 93 -4.28 -11.63 -8.58
CA PHE A 93 -5.34 -11.35 -9.53
C PHE A 93 -5.19 -9.94 -10.11
N SER A 94 -5.37 -9.80 -11.41
CA SER A 94 -5.42 -8.51 -12.08
C SER A 94 -6.31 -8.61 -13.31
N ASP A 95 -6.71 -7.46 -13.85
CA ASP A 95 -7.60 -7.40 -15.01
C ASP A 95 -6.96 -8.01 -16.28
N CYS A 96 -5.66 -8.06 -16.36
CA CYS A 96 -4.97 -8.69 -17.49
C CYS A 96 -5.24 -10.19 -17.58
N GLN A 97 -5.80 -10.80 -16.55
CA GLN A 97 -6.20 -12.21 -16.52
C GLN A 97 -7.61 -12.43 -17.07
N LEU A 98 -8.33 -11.37 -17.30
CA LEU A 98 -9.69 -11.40 -17.78
C LEU A 98 -9.76 -11.16 -19.29
#